data_7c0d43b90377c832ad7d0fd03d068ead
#
_entry.id   7c0d43b90377c832ad7d0fd03d068ead
#
_cell.length_a   1.000
_cell.length_b   1.000
_cell.length_c   1.000
_cell.angle_alpha   90.00
_cell.angle_beta   90.00
_cell.angle_gamma   90.00
#
_symmetry.space_group_name_H-M   'P 1'
#
loop_
_entity.id
_entity.type
_entity.pdbx_description
1 polymer ?
#
loop_
_entity_poly.entity_id
_entity_poly.type
_entity_poly.pdbx_seq_one_letter_code
_entity_poly.pdbx_strand_id
1 'polypeptide(L)'
;MKNKPSIFIDNRKANYNYFILDEYVAGIVLKGCEIKSIREREVNMSDSYCTFVNGELFIKNLHISPYKNSGFAYKDYEPKRDRKLLLTKRELRKLQNDVKTKGNTIIPVNMFVNESGFVKLTIATAKGKHTYDKSQTIKERDLDREIKNLQ
;
A
#
# COMPACT_ATOMS: atom_id res chain seq x y z
N MET A 1 1.75 -24.64 -7.71
CA MET A 1 2.25 -24.71 -7.83
C MET A 1 3.04 -24.07 -8.48
N LYS A 2 3.24 -24.23 -9.31
CA LYS A 2 4.08 -23.71 -10.02
C LYS A 2 3.99 -22.28 -10.08
N ASN A 3 3.09 -21.60 -9.95
CA ASN A 3 3.02 -20.17 -10.09
C ASN A 3 3.17 -19.42 -8.80
N LYS A 4 3.64 -20.09 -7.78
CA LYS A 4 3.83 -19.46 -6.53
C LYS A 4 5.00 -18.49 -6.59
N PRO A 5 4.85 -17.23 -6.15
CA PRO A 5 5.97 -16.29 -6.20
C PRO A 5 7.10 -16.75 -5.28
N SER A 6 8.33 -16.50 -5.73
CA SER A 6 9.49 -16.85 -4.93
C SER A 6 9.61 -15.91 -3.71
N ILE A 7 9.12 -14.68 -3.82
CA ILE A 7 9.15 -13.73 -2.74
C ILE A 7 7.75 -13.17 -2.57
N PHE A 8 7.26 -13.20 -1.36
CA PHE A 8 5.93 -12.70 -1.03
C PHE A 8 6.01 -12.01 0.32
N ILE A 9 5.65 -10.73 0.35
CA ILE A 9 5.71 -9.92 1.56
C ILE A 9 4.31 -9.43 1.84
N ASP A 10 3.76 -9.84 2.97
CA ASP A 10 2.39 -9.49 3.32
C ASP A 10 2.34 -8.23 4.17
N ASN A 11 1.32 -7.41 3.97
CA ASN A 11 1.10 -6.23 4.81
C ASN A 11 0.04 -6.59 5.84
N ARG A 12 0.46 -7.13 6.95
CA ARG A 12 -0.48 -7.62 7.97
C ARG A 12 -1.39 -6.54 8.52
N LYS A 13 -0.88 -5.33 8.64
CA LYS A 13 -1.69 -4.23 9.17
C LYS A 13 -2.85 -3.87 8.27
N ALA A 14 -2.78 -4.20 6.99
CA ALA A 14 -3.86 -3.89 6.08
C ALA A 14 -5.16 -4.54 6.53
N ASN A 15 -5.12 -5.84 6.80
CA ASN A 15 -6.32 -6.54 7.23
C ASN A 15 -6.73 -6.18 8.65
N TYR A 16 -5.78 -5.81 9.45
CA TYR A 16 -6.06 -5.46 10.82
C TYR A 16 -6.76 -4.12 10.95
N ASN A 17 -6.31 -3.14 10.17
CA ASN A 17 -6.79 -1.76 10.29
C ASN A 17 -7.87 -1.37 9.29
N TYR A 18 -8.09 -2.19 8.26
CA TYR A 18 -8.97 -1.81 7.17
C TYR A 18 -9.87 -2.96 6.74
N PHE A 19 -11.05 -2.58 6.24
CA PHE A 19 -11.90 -3.51 5.50
C PHE A 19 -11.44 -3.43 4.06
N ILE A 20 -10.94 -4.54 3.53
CA ILE A 20 -10.42 -4.61 2.16
C ILE A 20 -11.58 -4.81 1.20
N LEU A 21 -11.67 -3.98 0.18
CA LEU A 21 -12.76 -4.04 -0.77
C LEU A 21 -12.31 -4.67 -2.09
N ASP A 22 -11.84 -3.87 -3.04
CA ASP A 22 -11.43 -4.38 -4.35
C ASP A 22 -9.92 -4.39 -4.47
N GLU A 23 -9.36 -5.49 -4.97
CA GLU A 23 -7.92 -5.64 -5.11
C GLU A 23 -7.48 -5.54 -6.56
N TYR A 24 -6.29 -4.98 -6.77
CA TYR A 24 -5.69 -4.82 -8.08
C TYR A 24 -4.20 -5.17 -7.97
N VAL A 25 -3.65 -5.75 -9.03
CA VAL A 25 -2.20 -6.00 -9.08
C VAL A 25 -1.57 -4.92 -9.93
N ALA A 26 -0.67 -4.17 -9.35
CA ALA A 26 -0.01 -3.05 -10.01
C ALA A 26 1.47 -3.36 -10.23
N GLY A 27 2.02 -2.82 -11.32
CA GLY A 27 3.47 -2.76 -11.45
C GLY A 27 3.96 -1.61 -10.61
N ILE A 28 5.23 -1.60 -10.28
CA ILE A 28 5.82 -0.53 -9.50
C ILE A 28 7.17 -0.16 -10.10
N VAL A 29 7.40 1.14 -10.28
CA VAL A 29 8.64 1.63 -10.88
C VAL A 29 9.71 1.72 -9.80
N LEU A 30 10.76 0.92 -9.94
CA LEU A 30 11.79 0.78 -8.92
C LEU A 30 13.18 1.00 -9.49
N LYS A 31 14.11 1.35 -8.60
CA LYS A 31 15.52 1.39 -8.94
C LYS A 31 16.12 0.00 -8.73
N GLY A 32 17.26 -0.27 -9.37
CA GLY A 32 17.89 -1.58 -9.23
C GLY A 32 18.21 -1.95 -7.80
N CYS A 33 18.70 -0.99 -7.02
CA CYS A 33 19.03 -1.27 -5.63
C CYS A 33 17.79 -1.58 -4.80
N GLU A 34 16.64 -1.01 -5.17
CA GLU A 34 15.40 -1.30 -4.47
C GLU A 34 14.94 -2.74 -4.72
N ILE A 35 15.13 -3.21 -5.96
CA ILE A 35 14.77 -4.59 -6.28
C ILE A 35 15.60 -5.56 -5.45
N LYS A 36 16.87 -5.26 -5.27
CA LYS A 36 17.74 -6.11 -4.46
C LYS A 36 17.31 -6.14 -3.00
N SER A 37 16.92 -4.99 -2.47
CA SER A 37 16.43 -4.93 -1.09
C SER A 37 15.15 -5.70 -0.92
N ILE A 38 14.25 -5.62 -1.90
CA ILE A 38 13.01 -6.37 -1.86
C ILE A 38 13.27 -7.86 -1.85
N ARG A 39 14.24 -8.32 -2.63
CA ARG A 39 14.59 -9.74 -2.63
C ARG A 39 15.10 -10.20 -1.29
N GLU A 40 15.62 -9.29 -0.47
CA GLU A 40 16.04 -9.61 0.87
C GLU A 40 14.98 -9.28 1.91
N ARG A 41 13.78 -8.94 1.45
CA ARG A 41 12.63 -8.64 2.28
C ARG A 41 12.82 -7.43 3.20
N GLU A 42 13.66 -6.49 2.76
CA GLU A 42 13.93 -5.27 3.54
C GLU A 42 12.96 -4.17 3.15
N VAL A 43 11.69 -4.42 3.39
CA VAL A 43 10.59 -3.54 2.99
C VAL A 43 9.59 -3.44 4.13
N ASN A 44 9.09 -2.23 4.37
CA ASN A 44 8.04 -2.03 5.37
C ASN A 44 6.89 -1.29 4.72
N MET A 45 5.74 -1.93 4.61
CA MET A 45 4.55 -1.36 3.99
C MET A 45 3.54 -0.81 5.00
N SER A 46 3.81 -0.94 6.29
CA SER A 46 2.75 -0.75 7.29
C SER A 46 2.11 0.64 7.29
N ASP A 47 2.84 1.68 6.98
CA ASP A 47 2.29 3.02 6.99
C ASP A 47 2.14 3.60 5.59
N SER A 48 2.21 2.76 4.58
CA SER A 48 2.14 3.25 3.21
C SER A 48 0.70 3.34 2.72
N TYR A 49 0.50 4.16 1.73
CA TYR A 49 -0.80 4.35 1.11
C TYR A 49 -0.59 4.85 -0.31
N CYS A 50 -1.63 4.75 -1.12
CA CYS A 50 -1.54 5.18 -2.51
C CYS A 50 -2.42 6.40 -2.73
N THR A 51 -1.95 7.31 -3.57
CA THR A 51 -2.69 8.53 -3.87
C THR A 51 -2.47 8.93 -5.31
N PHE A 52 -3.40 9.69 -5.86
CA PHE A 52 -3.31 10.19 -7.23
C PHE A 52 -2.63 11.54 -7.25
N VAL A 53 -1.68 11.70 -8.17
CA VAL A 53 -1.03 12.96 -8.42
C VAL A 53 -1.07 13.18 -9.93
N ASN A 54 -1.78 14.21 -10.37
CA ASN A 54 -1.92 14.52 -11.80
C ASN A 54 -2.39 13.33 -12.63
N GLY A 55 -3.34 12.58 -12.09
CA GLY A 55 -3.91 11.45 -12.82
C GLY A 55 -3.11 10.16 -12.76
N GLU A 56 -1.96 10.18 -12.12
CA GLU A 56 -1.12 9.01 -11.96
C GLU A 56 -1.15 8.54 -10.52
N LEU A 57 -1.02 7.24 -10.32
CA LEU A 57 -1.08 6.67 -8.97
C LEU A 57 0.31 6.45 -8.43
N PHE A 58 0.54 6.94 -7.21
CA PHE A 58 1.83 6.77 -6.53
C PHE A 58 1.60 6.14 -5.16
N ILE A 59 2.59 5.36 -4.71
CA ILE A 59 2.58 4.86 -3.35
C ILE A 59 3.53 5.72 -2.51
N LYS A 60 3.04 6.15 -1.35
CA LYS A 60 3.78 7.02 -0.44
C LYS A 60 4.08 6.30 0.85
N ASN A 61 5.17 6.69 1.48
CA ASN A 61 5.61 6.12 2.76
C ASN A 61 5.93 4.63 2.72
N LEU A 62 6.20 4.10 1.54
CA LEU A 62 6.67 2.73 1.44
C LEU A 62 8.17 2.75 1.70
N HIS A 63 8.60 2.11 2.76
CA HIS A 63 10.00 2.09 3.15
C HIS A 63 10.68 0.89 2.52
N ILE A 64 11.66 1.15 1.66
CA ILE A 64 12.52 0.10 1.10
C ILE A 64 13.93 0.46 1.54
N SER A 65 14.51 -0.39 2.37
CA SER A 65 15.82 -0.09 2.97
C SER A 65 16.91 0.06 1.91
N PRO A 66 17.92 0.88 2.16
CA PRO A 66 19.04 0.97 1.23
C PRO A 66 19.73 -0.39 1.14
N TYR A 67 20.11 -0.78 -0.08
CA TYR A 67 20.82 -2.04 -0.26
C TYR A 67 22.27 -1.82 0.15
N LYS A 68 22.75 -2.61 1.10
CA LYS A 68 24.06 -2.39 1.70
C LYS A 68 25.21 -2.33 0.71
N ASN A 69 25.12 -3.07 -0.36
CA ASN A 69 26.19 -3.16 -1.33
C ASN A 69 26.03 -2.24 -2.54
N SER A 70 25.19 -1.22 -2.41
CA SER A 70 24.89 -0.33 -3.53
C SER A 70 25.97 0.70 -3.85
N GLY A 71 26.94 0.87 -2.99
CA GLY A 71 28.00 1.86 -3.24
C GLY A 71 27.47 3.28 -3.25
N PHE A 72 27.75 4.02 -4.32
CA PHE A 72 27.35 5.42 -4.40
C PHE A 72 25.84 5.63 -4.36
N ALA A 73 25.10 4.70 -4.92
CA ALA A 73 23.65 4.83 -4.93
C ALA A 73 23.08 4.84 -3.52
N TYR A 74 23.78 4.25 -2.60
CA TYR A 74 23.36 4.18 -1.22
C TYR A 74 23.31 5.56 -0.57
N LYS A 75 24.27 6.42 -0.90
CA LYS A 75 24.40 7.72 -0.24
C LYS A 75 23.23 8.66 -0.51
N ASP A 76 22.75 8.68 -1.72
CA ASP A 76 21.69 9.62 -2.10
C ASP A 76 20.33 8.99 -2.15
N TYR A 77 20.23 7.79 -1.66
CA TYR A 77 18.99 7.05 -1.74
C TYR A 77 17.99 7.49 -0.67
N GLU A 78 16.74 7.72 -1.08
CA GLU A 78 15.66 8.06 -0.16
C GLU A 78 14.77 6.84 0.04
N PRO A 79 14.80 6.19 1.21
CA PRO A 79 14.03 4.95 1.43
C PRO A 79 12.53 5.09 1.25
N LYS A 80 11.99 6.27 1.53
CA LYS A 80 10.54 6.48 1.43
C LYS A 80 10.12 7.33 0.25
N ARG A 81 10.94 7.37 -0.79
CA ARG A 81 10.58 8.17 -1.96
C ARG A 81 9.26 7.70 -2.57
N ASP A 82 8.56 8.60 -3.23
CA ASP A 82 7.32 8.25 -3.92
C ASP A 82 7.65 7.36 -5.11
N ARG A 83 6.85 6.32 -5.32
CA ARG A 83 7.06 5.41 -6.44
C ARG A 83 5.79 5.29 -7.24
N LYS A 84 5.94 5.36 -8.55
CA LYS A 84 4.79 5.31 -9.44
C LYS A 84 4.30 3.88 -9.60
N LEU A 85 2.99 3.71 -9.61
CA LEU A 85 2.37 2.41 -9.84
C LEU A 85 1.81 2.36 -11.25
N LEU A 86 1.87 1.18 -11.85
CA LEU A 86 1.46 0.98 -13.23
C LEU A 86 0.23 0.08 -13.28
N LEU A 87 -0.86 0.63 -13.84
CA LEU A 87 -2.11 -0.09 -14.01
C LEU A 87 -2.69 0.30 -15.36
N THR A 88 -3.70 -0.44 -15.81
CA THR A 88 -4.38 -0.07 -17.04
C THR A 88 -5.20 1.18 -16.80
N LYS A 89 -5.53 1.87 -17.88
CA LYS A 89 -6.34 3.08 -17.77
C LYS A 89 -7.70 2.78 -17.16
N ARG A 90 -8.27 1.63 -17.48
CA ARG A 90 -9.55 1.23 -16.91
C ARG A 90 -9.46 1.08 -15.40
N GLU A 91 -8.41 0.42 -14.94
CA GLU A 91 -8.22 0.23 -13.51
C GLU A 91 -8.00 1.56 -12.79
N LEU A 92 -7.21 2.44 -13.39
CA LEU A 92 -6.97 3.75 -12.80
C LEU A 92 -8.26 4.56 -12.68
N ARG A 93 -9.10 4.51 -13.72
CA ARG A 93 -10.37 5.23 -13.68
C ARG A 93 -11.28 4.70 -12.59
N LYS A 94 -11.35 3.37 -12.47
CA LYS A 94 -12.20 2.78 -11.46
C LYS A 94 -11.72 3.12 -10.05
N LEU A 95 -10.42 3.04 -9.83
CA LEU A 95 -9.84 3.40 -8.54
C LEU A 95 -10.10 4.87 -8.20
N GLN A 96 -9.89 5.74 -9.16
CA GLN A 96 -10.09 7.17 -8.94
C GLN A 96 -11.54 7.46 -8.61
N ASN A 97 -12.45 6.82 -9.32
CA ASN A 97 -13.87 6.99 -9.06
C ASN A 97 -14.26 6.52 -7.67
N ASP A 98 -13.75 5.37 -7.25
CA ASP A 98 -14.06 4.83 -5.93
C ASP A 98 -13.55 5.76 -4.83
N VAL A 99 -12.37 6.35 -5.02
CA VAL A 99 -11.83 7.27 -4.04
C VAL A 99 -12.68 8.54 -3.97
N LYS A 100 -13.07 9.07 -5.12
CA LYS A 100 -13.83 10.31 -5.16
C LYS A 100 -15.26 10.16 -4.66
N THR A 101 -15.94 9.10 -5.08
CA THR A 101 -17.36 8.98 -4.79
C THR A 101 -17.65 8.26 -3.49
N LYS A 102 -16.80 7.33 -3.09
CA LYS A 102 -17.05 6.56 -1.88
C LYS A 102 -16.14 6.91 -0.72
N GLY A 103 -15.16 7.77 -0.98
CA GLY A 103 -14.23 8.16 0.07
C GLY A 103 -13.31 7.05 0.52
N ASN A 104 -13.12 6.01 -0.31
CA ASN A 104 -12.22 4.94 0.05
C ASN A 104 -10.78 5.39 -0.03
N THR A 105 -9.92 4.72 0.72
CA THR A 105 -8.49 4.91 0.58
C THR A 105 -7.91 3.74 -0.20
N ILE A 106 -6.68 3.89 -0.69
CA ILE A 106 -6.00 2.82 -1.41
C ILE A 106 -4.76 2.44 -0.63
N ILE A 107 -4.62 1.18 -0.29
CA ILE A 107 -3.49 0.71 0.52
C ILE A 107 -2.84 -0.50 -0.15
N PRO A 108 -1.57 -0.75 0.14
CA PRO A 108 -0.94 -1.98 -0.35
C PRO A 108 -1.32 -3.15 0.55
N VAL A 109 -1.58 -4.27 -0.07
CA VAL A 109 -1.96 -5.49 0.63
C VAL A 109 -0.78 -6.45 0.72
N ASN A 110 -0.04 -6.59 -0.36
CA ASN A 110 1.16 -7.41 -0.37
C ASN A 110 2.04 -7.01 -1.55
N MET A 111 3.28 -7.48 -1.51
CA MET A 111 4.25 -7.26 -2.57
C MET A 111 4.86 -8.61 -2.90
N PHE A 112 5.05 -8.88 -4.19
CA PHE A 112 5.63 -10.16 -4.59
C PHE A 112 6.45 -10.00 -5.86
N VAL A 113 7.32 -10.99 -6.11
CA VAL A 113 8.10 -11.05 -7.33
C VAL A 113 7.52 -12.18 -8.16
N ASN A 114 7.08 -11.86 -9.39
CA ASN A 114 6.42 -12.87 -10.21
C ASN A 114 7.45 -13.79 -10.88
N GLU A 115 6.94 -14.76 -11.67
CA GLU A 115 7.81 -15.74 -12.33
C GLU A 115 8.84 -15.11 -13.24
N SER A 116 8.50 -13.99 -13.86
CA SER A 116 9.41 -13.30 -14.76
C SER A 116 10.41 -12.40 -14.05
N GLY A 117 10.35 -12.36 -12.73
CA GLY A 117 11.29 -11.55 -11.96
C GLY A 117 10.87 -10.11 -11.74
N PHE A 118 9.66 -9.73 -12.12
CA PHE A 118 9.16 -8.38 -11.90
C PHE A 118 8.50 -8.26 -10.54
N VAL A 119 8.73 -7.13 -9.91
CA VAL A 119 8.09 -6.84 -8.63
C VAL A 119 6.68 -6.32 -8.88
N LYS A 120 5.71 -6.91 -8.21
CA LYS A 120 4.31 -6.50 -8.30
C LYS A 120 3.82 -6.12 -6.91
N LEU A 121 2.87 -5.22 -6.89
CA LEU A 121 2.27 -4.76 -5.64
C LEU A 121 0.76 -4.95 -5.73
N THR A 122 0.20 -5.71 -4.81
CA THR A 122 -1.26 -5.84 -4.74
C THR A 122 -1.76 -4.67 -3.90
N ILE A 123 -2.64 -3.87 -4.48
CA ILE A 123 -3.24 -2.73 -3.79
C ILE A 123 -4.73 -2.95 -3.72
N ALA A 124 -5.39 -2.26 -2.82
CA ALA A 124 -6.83 -2.41 -2.66
C ALA A 124 -7.48 -1.12 -2.21
N THR A 125 -8.73 -0.93 -2.63
CA THR A 125 -9.53 0.10 -2.01
C THR A 125 -9.96 -0.44 -0.65
N ALA A 126 -10.05 0.44 0.32
CA ALA A 126 -10.27 0.01 1.70
C ALA A 126 -10.94 1.09 2.51
N LYS A 127 -11.60 0.67 3.58
CA LYS A 127 -12.18 1.57 4.56
C LYS A 127 -11.56 1.29 5.92
N GLY A 128 -11.23 2.34 6.64
CA GLY A 128 -10.66 2.18 7.97
C GLY A 128 -11.66 1.59 8.94
N LYS A 129 -11.22 0.68 9.78
CA LYS A 129 -12.07 0.05 10.78
C LYS A 129 -12.38 0.96 11.95
N HIS A 130 -11.57 1.97 12.14
CA HIS A 130 -11.75 2.87 13.27
C HIS A 130 -12.25 4.23 12.86
N THR A 131 -12.98 4.27 11.80
CA THR A 131 -13.46 5.51 11.40
C THR A 131 -14.44 5.99 12.37
N TYR A 132 -14.79 6.26 12.71
CA TYR A 132 -15.65 6.76 13.48
C TYR A 132 -15.38 6.67 14.73
N ASP A 133 -14.87 6.34 15.11
CA ASP A 133 -14.65 6.33 16.21
C ASP A 133 -13.71 7.13 16.55
N LYS A 134 -13.08 7.57 16.01
CA LYS A 134 -12.26 8.31 16.36
C LYS A 134 -12.73 9.47 16.47
N SER A 135 -13.45 9.80 16.15
CA SER A 135 -13.97 10.95 16.29
C SER A 135 -15.13 10.82 16.96
N GLN A 136 -15.51 10.06 17.08
CA GLN A 136 -16.39 9.83 17.69
C GLN A 136 -16.23 9.08 18.54
N THR A 137 -15.59 8.65 18.76
CA THR A 137 -15.39 8.14 19.52
C THR A 137 -15.12 8.37 20.21
N ILE A 138 -14.96 8.61 20.42
CA ILE A 138 -14.92 8.90 21.02
C ILE A 138 -15.72 9.16 21.25
N LYS A 139 -16.46 9.24 21.24
CA LYS A 139 -17.26 9.41 21.35
C LYS A 139 -17.78 8.63 21.40
N GLU A 140 -17.84 8.13 21.49
CA GLU A 140 -18.07 7.76 21.67
C GLU A 140 -17.86 7.14 22.08
N ARG A 141 -17.44 6.86 22.47
CA ARG A 141 -17.15 6.65 23.09
C ARG A 141 -17.55 6.66 23.43
N ASP A 142 -17.88 7.06 23.16
CA ASP A 142 -18.21 7.45 23.51
C ASP A 142 -19.03 7.05 23.18
N LEU A 143 -19.56 6.75 22.77
CA LEU A 143 -20.01 6.68 22.56
C LEU A 143 -20.22 5.80 22.64
N ASP A 144 -20.28 5.41 22.58
CA ASP A 144 -20.10 5.11 22.88
C ASP A 144 -20.24 4.81 23.17
N ARG A 145 -20.31 4.52 23.55
CA ARG A 145 -20.25 4.78 24.11
C ARG A 145 -20.89 4.82 23.94
N GLU A 146 -21.34 5.04 23.10
CA GLU A 146 -21.47 5.53 23.06
C GLU A 146 -22.03 5.02 22.60
N ILE A 147 -22.49 4.72 22.44
CA ILE A 147 -22.53 4.69 22.23
C ILE A 147 -22.75 4.04 22.42
N LYS A 148 -22.88 3.50 22.51
CA LYS A 148 -22.61 3.46 22.91
C LYS A 148 -22.95 3.55 22.91
N ASN A 149 -23.45 3.65 22.88
CA ASN A 149 -23.40 4.24 23.20
C ASN A 149 -23.84 4.27 22.68
N LEU A 150 -24.25 3.99 22.21
CA LEU A 150 -24.15 4.48 21.98
C LEU A 150 -24.24 4.15 21.65
N GLN A 151 -24.47 3.81 21.48
CA GLN A 151 -24.04 4.01 21.48
C GLN A 151 -23.99 3.85 21.64
#